data_6cd85f69a5bf69448f05e3e2826756c8
#
_entry.id   6cd85f69a5bf69448f05e3e2826756c8
#
_cell.length_a   1.000
_cell.length_b   1.000
_cell.length_c   1.000
_cell.angle_alpha   90.00
_cell.angle_beta   90.00
_cell.angle_gamma   90.00
#
_symmetry.space_group_name_H-M   'P 1'
#
loop_
_entity.id
_entity.type
_entity.pdbx_description
1 polymer ?
#
loop_
_entity_poly.entity_id
_entity_poly.type
_entity_poly.pdbx_seq_one_letter_code
_entity_poly.pdbx_strand_id
1 'polypeptide(L)'
;MVEWLDVFTRTEYKNILIESLEFCQKNKGLEIFAWCIMTNHVHLIFRSIEGQKPELLLGDFKRFTSNAIIQAIRQNYRESRKEWLLEQFEKAGSKSSNVNKFQFWRHDNKPIELWSNKVIDEKINYIHNNPVEEGLVFHPEDYMYSSARDYSGEKGLLDVFVIK
;
A
#
# COMPACT_ATOMS: atom_id res chain seq x y z
N MET A 1 -8.04 -2.24 1.15
CA MET A 1 -8.62 -1.76 2.42
C MET A 1 -10.02 -2.30 2.57
N VAL A 2 -10.55 -2.41 3.80
CA VAL A 2 -11.95 -2.82 4.01
C VAL A 2 -12.90 -1.75 3.47
N GLU A 3 -14.06 -2.18 2.94
CA GLU A 3 -15.13 -1.34 2.42
C GLU A 3 -14.69 -0.27 1.39
N TRP A 4 -13.51 -0.40 0.80
CA TRP A 4 -12.92 0.54 -0.18
C TRP A 4 -12.92 2.02 0.26
N LEU A 5 -12.68 2.26 1.55
CA LEU A 5 -12.68 3.59 2.13
C LEU A 5 -11.50 4.43 1.65
N ASP A 6 -11.76 5.65 1.21
CA ASP A 6 -10.75 6.60 0.73
C ASP A 6 -9.95 7.24 1.88
N VAL A 7 -9.15 6.43 2.58
CA VAL A 7 -8.31 6.89 3.69
C VAL A 7 -7.07 7.62 3.18
N PHE A 8 -6.49 7.13 2.08
CA PHE A 8 -5.24 7.64 1.53
C PHE A 8 -5.41 8.91 0.66
N THR A 9 -6.50 9.65 0.85
CA THR A 9 -6.63 11.01 0.33
C THR A 9 -5.76 12.00 1.11
N ARG A 10 -5.36 11.64 2.34
CA ARG A 10 -4.49 12.45 3.19
C ARG A 10 -3.05 11.97 3.14
N THR A 11 -2.15 12.93 2.99
CA THR A 11 -0.69 12.71 2.92
C THR A 11 -0.16 12.04 4.19
N GLU A 12 -0.66 12.40 5.37
CA GLU A 12 -0.23 11.83 6.65
C GLU A 12 -0.38 10.30 6.67
N TYR A 13 -1.48 9.77 6.16
CA TYR A 13 -1.72 8.32 6.16
C TYR A 13 -0.94 7.59 5.08
N LYS A 14 -0.71 8.23 3.92
CA LYS A 14 0.20 7.69 2.90
C LYS A 14 1.64 7.61 3.42
N ASN A 15 2.09 8.64 4.12
CA ASN A 15 3.46 8.68 4.66
C ASN A 15 3.71 7.56 5.68
N ILE A 16 2.71 7.16 6.48
CA ILE A 16 2.82 6.00 7.37
C ILE A 16 3.12 4.73 6.57
N LEU A 17 2.50 4.56 5.40
CA LEU A 17 2.79 3.42 4.52
C LEU A 17 4.21 3.51 3.94
N ILE A 18 4.63 4.67 3.46
CA ILE A 18 5.98 4.90 2.92
C ILE A 18 7.04 4.56 3.97
N GLU A 19 6.95 5.13 5.16
CA GLU A 19 7.87 4.87 6.27
C GLU A 19 7.92 3.39 6.66
N SER A 20 6.76 2.72 6.65
CA SER A 20 6.67 1.29 6.95
C SER A 20 7.29 0.42 5.87
N LEU A 21 7.11 0.75 4.59
CA LEU A 21 7.76 0.05 3.47
C LEU A 21 9.27 0.26 3.51
N GLU A 22 9.73 1.47 3.74
CA GLU A 22 11.14 1.80 3.90
C GLU A 22 11.78 1.03 5.07
N PHE A 23 11.09 0.93 6.20
CA PHE A 23 11.52 0.12 7.33
C PHE A 23 11.64 -1.37 6.94
N CYS A 24 10.66 -1.90 6.20
CA CYS A 24 10.71 -3.29 5.74
C CYS A 24 11.86 -3.52 4.75
N GLN A 25 12.17 -2.56 3.89
CA GLN A 25 13.33 -2.64 3.01
C GLN A 25 14.64 -2.71 3.80
N LYS A 26 14.81 -1.83 4.79
CA LYS A 26 16.04 -1.74 5.59
C LYS A 26 16.22 -2.91 6.56
N ASN A 27 15.13 -3.46 7.13
CA ASN A 27 15.21 -4.35 8.29
C ASN A 27 14.60 -5.74 8.08
N LYS A 28 13.78 -5.93 7.05
CA LYS A 28 13.03 -7.18 6.84
C LYS A 28 13.22 -7.81 5.47
N GLY A 29 14.20 -7.34 4.70
CA GLY A 29 14.53 -7.90 3.40
C GLY A 29 13.43 -7.77 2.36
N LEU A 30 12.65 -6.69 2.39
CA LEU A 30 11.70 -6.35 1.35
C LEU A 30 12.43 -5.78 0.15
N GLU A 31 12.27 -6.37 -1.02
CA GLU A 31 12.70 -5.82 -2.30
C GLU A 31 11.48 -5.44 -3.13
N ILE A 32 11.39 -4.17 -3.52
CA ILE A 32 10.25 -3.63 -4.25
C ILE A 32 10.62 -3.46 -5.73
N PHE A 33 9.77 -3.95 -6.61
CA PHE A 33 9.89 -3.79 -8.06
C PHE A 33 8.93 -2.75 -8.62
N ALA A 34 7.69 -2.70 -8.12
CA ALA A 34 6.75 -1.64 -8.46
C ALA A 34 5.75 -1.44 -7.31
N TRP A 35 5.27 -0.21 -7.16
CA TRP A 35 4.28 0.12 -6.14
C TRP A 35 3.45 1.34 -6.55
N CYS A 36 2.24 1.41 -6.00
CA CYS A 36 1.39 2.59 -6.08
C CYS A 36 0.41 2.62 -4.89
N ILE A 37 0.33 3.75 -4.19
CA ILE A 37 -0.65 3.99 -3.13
C ILE A 37 -1.78 4.82 -3.72
N MET A 38 -2.92 4.19 -3.97
CA MET A 38 -4.16 4.85 -4.42
C MET A 38 -4.94 5.40 -3.22
N THR A 39 -6.10 6.01 -3.46
CA THR A 39 -6.92 6.60 -2.39
C THR A 39 -7.48 5.59 -1.40
N ASN A 40 -7.70 4.35 -1.82
CA ASN A 40 -8.36 3.30 -1.04
C ASN A 40 -7.70 1.91 -1.12
N HIS A 41 -6.60 1.78 -1.83
CA HIS A 41 -5.84 0.53 -1.94
C HIS A 41 -4.38 0.77 -2.28
N VAL A 42 -3.58 -0.28 -2.18
CA VAL A 42 -2.14 -0.28 -2.47
C VAL A 42 -1.84 -1.43 -3.42
N HIS A 43 -1.11 -1.13 -4.48
CA HIS A 43 -0.46 -2.11 -5.34
C HIS A 43 1.00 -2.26 -4.97
N LEU A 44 1.49 -3.48 -4.94
CA LEU A 44 2.88 -3.78 -4.61
C LEU A 44 3.34 -5.03 -5.37
N ILE A 45 4.40 -4.89 -6.17
CA ILE A 45 5.17 -6.01 -6.73
C ILE A 45 6.46 -6.08 -5.97
N PHE A 46 6.68 -7.19 -5.27
CA PHE A 46 7.81 -7.35 -4.36
C PHE A 46 8.26 -8.80 -4.27
N ARG A 47 9.44 -8.98 -3.72
CA ARG A 47 9.89 -10.27 -3.17
C ARG A 47 10.52 -10.05 -1.79
N SER A 48 10.62 -11.11 -1.02
CA SER A 48 11.47 -11.16 0.17
C SER A 48 12.83 -11.78 -0.18
N ILE A 49 13.87 -11.36 0.50
CA ILE A 49 15.19 -12.00 0.37
C ILE A 49 15.10 -13.48 0.79
N GLU A 50 16.08 -14.26 0.34
CA GLU A 50 16.15 -15.68 0.62
C GLU A 50 16.05 -15.99 2.14
N GLY A 51 15.27 -17.01 2.49
CA GLY A 51 15.02 -17.40 3.88
C GLY A 51 13.89 -16.65 4.58
N GLN A 52 13.32 -15.64 3.98
CA GLN A 52 12.16 -14.92 4.51
C GLN A 52 10.87 -15.25 3.74
N LYS A 53 9.76 -15.37 4.46
CA LYS A 53 8.45 -15.67 3.87
C LYS A 53 7.71 -14.39 3.52
N PRO A 54 7.34 -14.15 2.24
CA PRO A 54 6.62 -12.95 1.82
C PRO A 54 5.32 -12.74 2.60
N GLU A 55 4.62 -13.82 2.94
CA GLU A 55 3.34 -13.77 3.67
C GLU A 55 3.52 -13.22 5.09
N LEU A 56 4.61 -13.59 5.78
CA LEU A 56 4.90 -13.09 7.12
C LEU A 56 5.29 -11.62 7.08
N LEU A 57 6.10 -11.23 6.11
CA LEU A 57 6.49 -9.84 5.89
C LEU A 57 5.26 -8.97 5.62
N LEU A 58 4.37 -9.42 4.73
CA LEU A 58 3.13 -8.70 4.41
C LEU A 58 2.18 -8.66 5.62
N GLY A 59 2.09 -9.74 6.39
CA GLY A 59 1.30 -9.81 7.62
C GLY A 59 1.77 -8.79 8.67
N ASP A 60 3.07 -8.69 8.88
CA ASP A 60 3.68 -7.71 9.80
C ASP A 60 3.44 -6.28 9.32
N PHE A 61 3.63 -6.00 8.04
CA PHE A 61 3.35 -4.70 7.44
C PHE A 61 1.89 -4.29 7.65
N LYS A 62 0.94 -5.18 7.35
CA LYS A 62 -0.50 -4.91 7.51
C LYS A 62 -0.87 -4.67 8.97
N ARG A 63 -0.33 -5.45 9.90
CA ARG A 63 -0.60 -5.29 11.34
C ARG A 63 -0.08 -3.96 11.85
N PHE A 64 1.17 -3.62 11.54
CA PHE A 64 1.79 -2.37 11.98
C PHE A 64 1.07 -1.15 11.39
N THR A 65 0.85 -1.11 10.09
CA THR A 65 0.22 0.02 9.40
C THR A 65 -1.24 0.22 9.81
N SER A 66 -1.98 -0.86 10.03
CA SER A 66 -3.35 -0.81 10.56
C SER A 66 -3.40 -0.08 11.90
N ASN A 67 -2.55 -0.48 12.85
CA ASN A 67 -2.49 0.15 14.17
C ASN A 67 -2.05 1.63 14.07
N ALA A 68 -1.00 1.90 13.31
CA ALA A 68 -0.46 3.25 13.17
C ALA A 68 -1.46 4.22 12.52
N ILE A 69 -2.15 3.79 11.45
CA ILE A 69 -3.13 4.64 10.76
C ILE A 69 -4.38 4.85 11.62
N ILE A 70 -4.88 3.83 12.31
CA ILE A 70 -6.03 3.98 13.21
C ILE A 70 -5.69 4.97 14.33
N GLN A 71 -4.49 4.90 14.91
CA GLN A 71 -4.05 5.88 15.92
C GLN A 71 -3.91 7.28 15.33
N ALA A 72 -3.34 7.41 14.13
CA ALA A 72 -3.22 8.69 13.45
C ALA A 72 -4.61 9.32 13.19
N ILE A 73 -5.59 8.53 12.75
CA ILE A 73 -6.98 9.00 12.56
C ILE A 73 -7.57 9.49 13.89
N ARG A 74 -7.39 8.74 14.98
CA ARG A 74 -7.89 9.14 16.32
C ARG A 74 -7.32 10.46 16.80
N GLN A 75 -6.04 10.69 16.55
CA GLN A 75 -5.31 11.88 17.00
C GLN A 75 -5.48 13.08 16.06
N ASN A 76 -5.90 12.86 14.82
CA ASN A 76 -6.01 13.91 13.82
C ASN A 76 -7.29 14.76 14.05
N TYR A 77 -7.11 15.94 14.63
CA TYR A 77 -8.21 16.88 14.88
C TYR A 77 -8.79 17.48 13.59
N ARG A 78 -8.06 17.40 12.46
CA ARG A 78 -8.50 17.87 11.14
C ARG A 78 -9.25 16.80 10.33
N GLU A 79 -9.33 15.56 10.82
CA GLU A 79 -10.08 14.50 10.14
C GLU A 79 -11.57 14.60 10.45
N SER A 80 -12.29 15.25 9.56
CA SER A 80 -13.74 15.44 9.71
C SER A 80 -14.56 14.15 9.65
N ARG A 81 -13.99 13.09 9.06
CA ARG A 81 -14.62 11.75 8.95
C ARG A 81 -14.18 10.80 10.06
N LYS A 82 -13.51 11.30 11.11
CA LYS A 82 -12.87 10.47 12.15
C LYS A 82 -13.82 9.42 12.74
N GLU A 83 -14.95 9.87 13.28
CA GLU A 83 -15.91 8.96 13.92
C GLU A 83 -16.46 7.95 12.91
N TRP A 84 -16.83 8.41 11.73
CA TRP A 84 -17.32 7.56 10.68
C TRP A 84 -16.30 6.50 10.22
N LEU A 85 -15.05 6.89 9.98
CA LEU A 85 -13.98 5.96 9.60
C LEU A 85 -13.75 4.90 10.68
N LEU A 86 -13.65 5.30 11.94
CA LEU A 86 -13.46 4.36 13.06
C LEU A 86 -14.65 3.41 13.20
N GLU A 87 -15.87 3.88 13.01
CA GLU A 87 -17.07 3.05 13.01
C GLU A 87 -17.05 1.99 11.89
N GLN A 88 -16.62 2.37 10.66
CA GLN A 88 -16.51 1.43 9.55
C GLN A 88 -15.46 0.34 9.84
N PHE A 89 -14.30 0.70 10.39
CA PHE A 89 -13.28 -0.29 10.77
C PHE A 89 -13.74 -1.20 11.90
N GLU A 90 -14.49 -0.69 12.86
CA GLU A 90 -15.07 -1.48 13.95
C GLU A 90 -16.15 -2.45 13.43
N LYS A 91 -17.04 -2.00 12.55
CA LYS A 91 -18.03 -2.84 11.88
C LYS A 91 -17.37 -3.96 11.06
N ALA A 92 -16.29 -3.64 10.33
CA ALA A 92 -15.54 -4.66 9.59
C ALA A 92 -14.88 -5.67 10.54
N GLY A 93 -14.30 -5.21 11.64
CA GLY A 93 -13.69 -6.06 12.67
C GLY A 93 -14.69 -7.01 13.33
N SER A 94 -15.89 -6.54 13.63
CA SER A 94 -16.95 -7.36 14.26
C SER A 94 -17.46 -8.52 13.38
N LYS A 95 -17.29 -8.42 12.06
CA LYS A 95 -17.63 -9.48 11.10
C LYS A 95 -16.57 -10.57 10.99
N SER A 96 -15.40 -10.37 11.59
CA SER A 96 -14.24 -11.27 11.47
C SER A 96 -13.92 -11.90 12.83
N SER A 97 -13.89 -13.25 12.89
CA SER A 97 -13.52 -14.00 14.09
C SER A 97 -12.06 -13.84 14.49
N ASN A 98 -11.20 -13.37 13.61
CA ASN A 98 -9.74 -13.29 13.78
C ASN A 98 -9.23 -11.86 14.02
N VAL A 99 -10.12 -10.91 14.24
CA VAL A 99 -9.75 -9.51 14.41
C VAL A 99 -10.14 -9.03 15.80
N ASN A 100 -9.28 -8.25 16.41
CA ASN A 100 -9.57 -7.54 17.64
C ASN A 100 -10.72 -6.54 17.39
N LYS A 101 -10.61 -5.30 17.80
CA LYS A 101 -11.72 -4.34 17.69
C LYS A 101 -11.89 -3.77 16.28
N PHE A 102 -10.80 -3.56 15.53
CA PHE A 102 -10.81 -2.85 14.24
C PHE A 102 -10.16 -3.69 13.14
N GLN A 103 -10.75 -3.68 11.94
CA GLN A 103 -10.16 -4.22 10.73
C GLN A 103 -9.94 -3.10 9.72
N PHE A 104 -8.66 -2.84 9.38
CA PHE A 104 -8.25 -1.84 8.38
C PHE A 104 -8.02 -2.47 7.01
N TRP A 105 -7.21 -3.54 6.94
CA TRP A 105 -6.91 -4.25 5.71
C TRP A 105 -7.85 -5.43 5.49
N ARG A 106 -8.16 -5.70 4.22
CA ARG A 106 -8.84 -6.95 3.85
C ARG A 106 -7.92 -8.14 4.10
N HIS A 107 -8.50 -9.28 4.44
CA HIS A 107 -7.73 -10.52 4.62
C HIS A 107 -7.33 -11.14 3.28
N ASP A 108 -8.19 -11.06 2.28
CA ASP A 108 -7.97 -11.58 0.93
C ASP A 108 -7.08 -10.62 0.12
N ASN A 109 -5.79 -10.83 0.11
CA ASN A 109 -4.86 -10.03 -0.69
C ASN A 109 -4.91 -10.37 -2.17
N LYS A 110 -5.37 -11.58 -2.52
CA LYS A 110 -5.28 -12.18 -3.86
C LYS A 110 -3.86 -12.04 -4.44
N PRO A 111 -2.83 -12.54 -3.74
CA PRO A 111 -1.48 -12.49 -4.26
C PRO A 111 -1.42 -13.30 -5.56
N ILE A 112 -0.69 -12.78 -6.53
CA ILE A 112 -0.46 -13.46 -7.81
C ILE A 112 1.05 -13.59 -7.98
N GLU A 113 1.52 -14.81 -8.17
CA GLU A 113 2.89 -15.05 -8.55
C GLU A 113 3.08 -14.66 -10.02
N LEU A 114 4.15 -13.93 -10.30
CA LEU A 114 4.47 -13.44 -11.64
C LEU A 114 5.59 -14.30 -12.24
N TRP A 115 5.25 -15.10 -13.26
CA TRP A 115 6.13 -16.14 -13.82
C TRP A 115 6.89 -15.73 -15.08
N SER A 116 6.44 -14.69 -15.79
CA SER A 116 7.06 -14.28 -17.05
C SER A 116 7.29 -12.78 -17.11
N ASN A 117 8.34 -12.37 -17.81
CA ASN A 117 8.66 -10.98 -18.03
C ASN A 117 7.47 -10.21 -18.63
N LYS A 118 6.79 -10.80 -19.60
CA LYS A 118 5.60 -10.17 -20.22
C LYS A 118 4.51 -9.85 -19.19
N VAL A 119 4.18 -10.80 -18.32
CA VAL A 119 3.16 -10.61 -17.28
C VAL A 119 3.61 -9.57 -16.26
N ILE A 120 4.91 -9.56 -15.90
CA ILE A 120 5.49 -8.57 -15.01
C ILE A 120 5.35 -7.18 -15.62
N ASP A 121 5.75 -6.98 -16.88
CA ASP A 121 5.67 -5.70 -17.58
C ASP A 121 4.22 -5.20 -17.68
N GLU A 122 3.28 -6.06 -18.03
CA GLU A 122 1.85 -5.73 -18.06
C GLU A 122 1.34 -5.27 -16.70
N LYS A 123 1.76 -5.93 -15.60
CA LYS A 123 1.37 -5.56 -14.23
C LYS A 123 2.01 -4.26 -13.77
N ILE A 124 3.28 -4.03 -14.08
CA ILE A 124 3.96 -2.76 -13.78
C ILE A 124 3.24 -1.61 -14.49
N ASN A 125 2.98 -1.75 -15.79
CA ASN A 125 2.25 -0.74 -16.57
C ASN A 125 0.85 -0.49 -15.99
N TYR A 126 0.12 -1.53 -15.64
CA TYR A 126 -1.18 -1.42 -15.00
C TYR A 126 -1.10 -0.61 -13.69
N ILE A 127 -0.14 -0.93 -12.81
CA ILE A 127 0.06 -0.24 -11.52
C ILE A 127 0.37 1.23 -11.74
N HIS A 128 1.27 1.54 -12.68
CA HIS A 128 1.67 2.91 -12.94
C HIS A 128 0.58 3.75 -13.61
N ASN A 129 -0.29 3.15 -14.43
CA ASN A 129 -1.38 3.85 -15.08
C ASN A 129 -2.62 4.05 -14.20
N ASN A 130 -2.74 3.36 -13.07
CA ASN A 130 -3.90 3.51 -12.18
C ASN A 130 -4.21 4.97 -11.81
N PRO A 131 -3.23 5.82 -11.40
CA PRO A 131 -3.51 7.21 -11.08
C PRO A 131 -4.01 8.04 -12.27
N VAL A 132 -3.61 7.69 -13.49
CA VAL A 132 -4.09 8.34 -14.74
C VAL A 132 -5.52 7.91 -15.02
N GLU A 133 -5.82 6.63 -14.92
CA GLU A 133 -7.17 6.08 -15.11
C GLU A 133 -8.18 6.63 -14.10
N GLU A 134 -7.75 6.86 -12.85
CA GLU A 134 -8.54 7.50 -11.79
C GLU A 134 -8.61 9.03 -11.94
N GLY A 135 -7.93 9.61 -12.92
CA GLY A 135 -7.94 11.06 -13.16
C GLY A 135 -7.18 11.90 -12.15
N LEU A 136 -6.26 11.28 -11.39
CA LEU A 136 -5.46 12.00 -10.37
C LEU A 136 -4.31 12.80 -10.99
N VAL A 137 -3.74 12.31 -12.10
CA VAL A 137 -2.63 12.93 -12.85
C VAL A 137 -2.81 12.68 -14.34
N PHE A 138 -2.09 13.44 -15.18
CA PHE A 138 -2.09 13.22 -16.64
C PHE A 138 -1.07 12.18 -17.09
N HIS A 139 0.09 12.11 -16.41
CA HIS A 139 1.14 11.14 -16.72
C HIS A 139 1.48 10.33 -15.46
N PRO A 140 1.82 9.04 -15.60
CA PRO A 140 2.12 8.18 -14.45
C PRO A 140 3.23 8.70 -13.54
N GLU A 141 4.28 9.27 -14.13
CA GLU A 141 5.46 9.83 -13.43
C GLU A 141 5.15 11.07 -12.59
N ASP A 142 4.03 11.75 -12.85
CA ASP A 142 3.60 12.91 -12.07
C ASP A 142 2.99 12.50 -10.72
N TYR A 143 2.63 11.22 -10.56
CA TYR A 143 2.06 10.74 -9.31
C TYR A 143 3.15 10.37 -8.31
N MET A 144 3.32 11.21 -7.27
CA MET A 144 4.37 11.08 -6.27
C MET A 144 4.35 9.74 -5.52
N TYR A 145 3.16 9.18 -5.25
CA TYR A 145 2.98 7.94 -4.48
C TYR A 145 2.95 6.70 -5.37
N SER A 146 3.89 6.64 -6.31
CA SER A 146 4.07 5.54 -7.25
C SER A 146 5.55 5.40 -7.63
N SER A 147 5.95 4.19 -8.02
CA SER A 147 7.27 3.91 -8.59
C SER A 147 7.40 4.31 -10.07
N ALA A 148 6.39 4.91 -10.69
CA ALA A 148 6.46 5.33 -12.09
C ALA A 148 7.63 6.29 -12.38
N ARG A 149 7.98 7.15 -11.41
CA ARG A 149 9.14 8.05 -11.50
C ARG A 149 10.45 7.29 -11.65
N ASP A 150 10.65 6.21 -10.89
CA ASP A 150 11.86 5.38 -10.97
C ASP A 150 12.00 4.75 -12.35
N TYR A 151 10.89 4.39 -12.99
CA TYR A 151 10.86 3.85 -14.34
C TYR A 151 11.03 4.91 -15.44
N SER A 152 10.78 6.19 -15.14
CA SER A 152 11.06 7.31 -16.03
C SER A 152 12.50 7.83 -15.94
N GLY A 153 13.30 7.29 -15.02
CA GLY A 153 14.69 7.68 -14.79
C GLY A 153 14.90 8.74 -13.72
N GLU A 154 13.84 9.12 -13.01
CA GLU A 154 13.89 10.00 -11.84
C GLU A 154 13.80 9.17 -10.55
N LYS A 155 14.30 9.69 -9.43
CA LYS A 155 14.18 8.99 -8.15
C LYS A 155 12.82 9.25 -7.51
N GLY A 156 12.11 8.16 -7.13
CA GLY A 156 10.89 8.19 -6.34
C GLY A 156 11.12 8.18 -4.83
N LEU A 157 10.06 7.92 -4.05
CA LEU A 157 10.09 7.96 -2.58
C LEU A 157 10.73 6.73 -1.94
N LEU A 158 10.68 5.58 -2.59
CA LEU A 158 11.24 4.31 -2.10
C LEU A 158 12.34 3.82 -3.03
N ASP A 159 13.20 2.95 -2.52
CA ASP A 159 14.17 2.28 -3.37
C ASP A 159 13.47 1.18 -4.19
N VAL A 160 13.66 1.19 -5.51
CA VAL A 160 13.00 0.29 -6.45
C VAL A 160 14.02 -0.42 -7.33
N PHE A 161 13.89 -1.72 -7.45
CA PHE A 161 14.62 -2.52 -8.42
C PHE A 161 13.89 -2.45 -9.77
N VAL A 162 14.33 -1.53 -10.63
CA VAL A 162 13.72 -1.35 -11.95
C VAL A 162 13.99 -2.58 -12.82
N ILE A 163 12.94 -3.21 -13.31
CA ILE A 163 13.00 -4.32 -14.26
C ILE A 163 13.07 -3.73 -15.67
N LYS A 164 14.09 -4.15 -16.46
CA LYS A 164 14.31 -3.72 -17.85
C LYS A 164 13.95 -4.86 -18.79
#